data_914f8ce306cdc191a1353ed44337147b
#
_entry.id   914f8ce306cdc191a1353ed44337147b
#
_cell.length_a   1.000
_cell.length_b   1.000
_cell.length_c   1.000
_cell.angle_alpha   90.00
_cell.angle_beta   90.00
_cell.angle_gamma   90.00
#
_symmetry.space_group_name_H-M   'P 1'
#
loop_
_entity.id
_entity.type
_entity.pdbx_description
1 polymer ?
#
loop_
_entity_poly.entity_id
_entity_poly.type
_entity_poly.pdbx_seq_one_letter_code
_entity_poly.pdbx_strand_id
1 'polypeptide(L)'
;QWGNHDILWMGAAAGCRACVATAIRIALRYSNIDAIEDGYGISLLPLVSFAQHVYKDDPCTRFMPKVNDKKPFDVDAELLAKMHKAISIIQFKVEENIIEQNPAYNMEHRRLLRTLNPAAGTVEIEGKTYPLNDTSFPTIDPAHQTALTDEEQHLIDTLTNTFATSEKLKQHVRFLYAKGSMYRRYNDNLLFHACLLLNEDGGFKQKEIDGAVYYGRSLMDKYDQMAREAYFSGQNADFLWFLWCNQDSTLFGKTKMTTFERYFIDDKETHKEPSSPYYKLMEQDDGTLAARILKEFGLSGNAHI
;
A
#
# COMPACT_ATOMS: atom_id res chain seq x y z
N GLN A 1 11.06 -8.22 -12.99
CA GLN A 1 11.05 -7.22 -11.89
C GLN A 1 9.80 -7.40 -11.02
N TRP A 2 9.85 -6.92 -9.77
CA TRP A 2 8.69 -6.83 -8.90
C TRP A 2 7.86 -5.60 -9.24
N GLY A 3 6.54 -5.70 -9.07
CA GLY A 3 5.62 -4.58 -9.05
C GLY A 3 5.19 -4.24 -7.62
N ASN A 4 4.52 -3.11 -7.44
CA ASN A 4 4.02 -2.72 -6.12
C ASN A 4 2.97 -3.70 -5.57
N HIS A 5 2.12 -4.30 -6.41
CA HIS A 5 1.21 -5.35 -5.97
C HIS A 5 1.95 -6.63 -5.53
N ASP A 6 3.05 -7.00 -6.18
CA ASP A 6 3.87 -8.13 -5.72
C ASP A 6 4.42 -7.85 -4.33
N ILE A 7 4.99 -6.65 -4.10
CA ILE A 7 5.51 -6.23 -2.79
C ILE A 7 4.43 -6.24 -1.71
N LEU A 8 3.20 -5.85 -2.05
CA LEU A 8 2.08 -5.91 -1.11
C LEU A 8 1.84 -7.34 -0.61
N TRP A 9 1.81 -8.32 -1.51
CA TRP A 9 1.63 -9.73 -1.15
C TRP A 9 2.86 -10.31 -0.44
N MET A 10 4.07 -9.88 -0.83
CA MET A 10 5.31 -10.23 -0.15
C MET A 10 5.30 -9.72 1.30
N GLY A 11 4.81 -8.49 1.52
CA GLY A 11 4.64 -7.89 2.84
C GLY A 11 3.58 -8.61 3.68
N ALA A 12 2.47 -8.99 3.09
CA ALA A 12 1.44 -9.78 3.77
C ALA A 12 1.98 -11.15 4.22
N ALA A 13 2.74 -11.85 3.37
CA ALA A 13 3.40 -13.10 3.71
C ALA A 13 4.53 -12.93 4.75
N ALA A 14 5.14 -11.76 4.84
CA ALA A 14 6.14 -11.41 5.86
C ALA A 14 5.53 -11.04 7.21
N GLY A 15 4.20 -10.94 7.32
CA GLY A 15 3.51 -10.57 8.55
C GLY A 15 3.33 -9.07 8.77
N CYS A 16 3.47 -8.24 7.73
CA CYS A 16 3.13 -6.82 7.81
C CYS A 16 1.61 -6.63 7.86
N ARG A 17 1.09 -6.18 9.00
CA ARG A 17 -0.35 -5.97 9.24
C ARG A 17 -0.99 -5.01 8.22
N ALA A 18 -0.31 -3.91 7.89
CA ALA A 18 -0.81 -2.95 6.92
C ALA A 18 -0.88 -3.54 5.50
N CYS A 19 0.07 -4.39 5.11
CA CYS A 19 0.02 -5.12 3.85
C CYS A 19 -1.14 -6.12 3.81
N VAL A 20 -1.39 -6.86 4.90
CA VAL A 20 -2.52 -7.78 5.02
C VAL A 20 -3.85 -7.03 4.91
N ALA A 21 -4.03 -5.98 5.70
CA ALA A 21 -5.25 -5.16 5.66
C ALA A 21 -5.49 -4.56 4.27
N THR A 22 -4.42 -4.06 3.63
CA THR A 22 -4.50 -3.49 2.27
C THR A 22 -4.86 -4.55 1.23
N ALA A 23 -4.26 -5.74 1.28
CA ALA A 23 -4.56 -6.84 0.34
C ALA A 23 -6.03 -7.27 0.45
N ILE A 24 -6.54 -7.45 1.67
CA ILE A 24 -7.95 -7.80 1.92
C ILE A 24 -8.87 -6.67 1.44
N ARG A 25 -8.56 -5.41 1.78
CA ARG A 25 -9.35 -4.25 1.35
C ARG A 25 -9.46 -4.17 -0.18
N ILE A 26 -8.36 -4.40 -0.90
CA ILE A 26 -8.37 -4.40 -2.37
C ILE A 26 -9.21 -5.55 -2.91
N ALA A 27 -9.07 -6.76 -2.35
CA ALA A 27 -9.87 -7.92 -2.76
C ALA A 27 -11.37 -7.67 -2.57
N LEU A 28 -11.78 -7.11 -1.43
CA LEU A 28 -13.19 -6.75 -1.16
C LEU A 28 -13.70 -5.68 -2.12
N ARG A 29 -12.90 -4.63 -2.38
CA ARG A 29 -13.28 -3.55 -3.31
C ARG A 29 -13.59 -4.07 -4.71
N TYR A 30 -12.90 -5.08 -5.18
CA TYR A 30 -13.02 -5.63 -6.54
C TYR A 30 -13.74 -6.98 -6.58
N SER A 31 -14.39 -7.41 -5.49
CA SER A 31 -15.09 -8.70 -5.38
C SER A 31 -14.20 -9.88 -5.78
N ASN A 32 -12.96 -9.88 -5.33
CA ASN A 32 -11.96 -10.89 -5.66
C ASN A 32 -11.44 -11.63 -4.42
N ILE A 33 -12.34 -11.91 -3.45
CA ILE A 33 -12.00 -12.63 -2.23
C ILE A 33 -11.60 -14.08 -2.49
N ASP A 34 -12.11 -14.70 -3.58
CA ASP A 34 -11.75 -16.05 -4.02
C ASP A 34 -10.22 -16.22 -4.16
N ALA A 35 -9.51 -15.14 -4.55
CA ALA A 35 -8.05 -15.18 -4.64
C ALA A 35 -7.39 -15.40 -3.27
N ILE A 36 -8.02 -14.94 -2.19
CA ILE A 36 -7.56 -15.12 -0.81
C ILE A 36 -8.03 -16.47 -0.27
N GLU A 37 -9.33 -16.76 -0.34
CA GLU A 37 -9.92 -17.95 0.28
C GLU A 37 -9.60 -19.22 -0.51
N ASP A 38 -10.01 -19.32 -1.76
CA ASP A 38 -9.76 -20.50 -2.61
C ASP A 38 -8.32 -20.54 -3.11
N GLY A 39 -7.79 -19.33 -3.43
CA GLY A 39 -6.45 -19.17 -3.97
C GLY A 39 -5.36 -19.61 -2.98
N TYR A 40 -5.42 -19.14 -1.75
CA TYR A 40 -4.39 -19.32 -0.73
C TYR A 40 -4.86 -20.11 0.51
N GLY A 41 -6.12 -20.49 0.60
CA GLY A 41 -6.70 -21.19 1.74
C GLY A 41 -6.78 -20.31 3.00
N ILE A 42 -6.90 -18.99 2.83
CA ILE A 42 -6.93 -18.01 3.92
C ILE A 42 -8.38 -17.66 4.21
N SER A 43 -8.92 -18.09 5.33
CA SER A 43 -10.31 -17.81 5.71
C SER A 43 -10.49 -16.36 6.18
N LEU A 44 -11.49 -15.68 5.62
CA LEU A 44 -11.93 -14.35 6.05
C LEU A 44 -13.09 -14.41 7.06
N LEU A 45 -13.49 -15.59 7.53
CA LEU A 45 -14.58 -15.76 8.51
C LEU A 45 -14.42 -14.89 9.77
N PRO A 46 -13.22 -14.70 10.35
CA PRO A 46 -13.06 -13.76 11.47
C PRO A 46 -13.47 -12.32 11.13
N LEU A 47 -13.16 -11.85 9.92
CA LEU A 47 -13.57 -10.52 9.45
C LEU A 47 -15.08 -10.46 9.17
N VAL A 48 -15.68 -11.54 8.65
CA VAL A 48 -17.15 -11.65 8.49
C VAL A 48 -17.84 -11.47 9.83
N SER A 49 -17.43 -12.22 10.85
CA SER A 49 -18.04 -12.18 12.19
C SER A 49 -17.91 -10.79 12.82
N PHE A 50 -16.72 -10.19 12.75
CA PHE A 50 -16.48 -8.84 13.25
C PHE A 50 -17.35 -7.79 12.53
N ALA A 51 -17.38 -7.84 11.21
CA ALA A 51 -18.12 -6.87 10.41
C ALA A 51 -19.64 -6.95 10.65
N GLN A 52 -20.19 -8.17 10.77
CA GLN A 52 -21.59 -8.37 11.07
C GLN A 52 -21.99 -7.90 12.48
N HIS A 53 -21.08 -8.02 13.45
CA HIS A 53 -21.31 -7.56 14.82
C HIS A 53 -21.18 -6.05 14.94
N VAL A 54 -20.03 -5.49 14.56
CA VAL A 54 -19.65 -4.10 14.80
C VAL A 54 -20.37 -3.13 13.85
N TYR A 55 -20.53 -3.51 12.57
CA TYR A 55 -21.12 -2.67 11.52
C TYR A 55 -22.56 -3.11 11.19
N LYS A 56 -23.25 -3.76 12.14
CA LYS A 56 -24.61 -4.32 11.95
C LYS A 56 -25.59 -3.31 11.34
N ASP A 57 -25.65 -2.13 11.91
CA ASP A 57 -26.61 -1.07 11.56
C ASP A 57 -26.01 -0.01 10.62
N ASP A 58 -24.79 -0.21 10.14
CA ASP A 58 -24.10 0.68 9.20
C ASP A 58 -24.35 0.18 7.76
N PRO A 59 -24.92 1.00 6.87
CA PRO A 59 -25.17 0.61 5.49
C PRO A 59 -23.89 0.51 4.65
N CYS A 60 -22.77 1.09 5.09
CA CYS A 60 -21.46 1.06 4.45
C CYS A 60 -21.48 1.39 2.95
N THR A 61 -22.36 2.29 2.51
CA THR A 61 -22.67 2.54 1.08
C THR A 61 -21.45 2.94 0.23
N ARG A 62 -20.49 3.65 0.85
CA ARG A 62 -19.26 4.08 0.17
C ARG A 62 -18.25 2.94 -0.03
N PHE A 63 -18.49 1.82 0.63
CA PHE A 63 -17.63 0.64 0.60
C PHE A 63 -18.19 -0.49 -0.25
N MET A 64 -19.30 -0.25 -0.94
CA MET A 64 -19.86 -1.23 -1.86
C MET A 64 -18.83 -1.70 -2.88
N PRO A 65 -18.75 -2.99 -3.14
CA PRO A 65 -17.80 -3.53 -4.09
C PRO A 65 -18.08 -3.01 -5.50
N LYS A 66 -17.03 -2.85 -6.29
CA LYS A 66 -17.19 -2.53 -7.72
C LYS A 66 -17.73 -3.75 -8.43
N VAL A 67 -18.88 -3.58 -9.08
CA VAL A 67 -19.50 -4.63 -9.89
C VAL A 67 -18.60 -4.94 -11.09
N ASN A 68 -18.30 -6.23 -11.28
CA ASN A 68 -17.73 -6.71 -12.51
C ASN A 68 -18.85 -7.46 -13.26
N ASP A 69 -19.29 -6.96 -14.40
CA ASP A 69 -20.39 -7.54 -15.21
C ASP A 69 -20.18 -9.02 -15.58
N LYS A 70 -18.99 -9.55 -15.37
CA LYS A 70 -18.61 -10.93 -15.71
C LYS A 70 -18.77 -11.93 -14.55
N LYS A 71 -19.01 -11.47 -13.32
CA LYS A 71 -19.27 -12.36 -12.16
C LYS A 71 -20.50 -11.84 -11.43
N PRO A 72 -21.65 -12.56 -11.47
CA PRO A 72 -22.75 -12.30 -10.56
C PRO A 72 -22.23 -12.50 -9.12
N PHE A 73 -22.71 -11.67 -8.17
CA PHE A 73 -22.36 -11.81 -6.77
C PHE A 73 -22.96 -13.11 -6.21
N ASP A 74 -22.12 -14.07 -5.87
CA ASP A 74 -22.52 -15.21 -5.03
C ASP A 74 -22.51 -14.86 -3.54
N VAL A 75 -21.93 -13.69 -3.17
CA VAL A 75 -21.82 -13.20 -1.79
C VAL A 75 -22.64 -11.93 -1.64
N ASP A 76 -23.29 -11.77 -0.49
CA ASP A 76 -24.04 -10.59 -0.13
C ASP A 76 -23.18 -9.32 -0.22
N ALA A 77 -23.54 -8.40 -1.13
CA ALA A 77 -22.82 -7.15 -1.38
C ALA A 77 -22.79 -6.24 -0.15
N GLU A 78 -23.84 -6.26 0.69
CA GLU A 78 -23.87 -5.50 1.94
C GLU A 78 -22.88 -6.04 2.95
N LEU A 79 -22.74 -7.36 3.04
CA LEU A 79 -21.73 -7.99 3.89
C LEU A 79 -20.32 -7.63 3.41
N LEU A 80 -20.07 -7.70 2.10
CA LEU A 80 -18.78 -7.28 1.54
C LEU A 80 -18.47 -5.81 1.84
N ALA A 81 -19.47 -4.91 1.79
CA ALA A 81 -19.31 -3.51 2.13
C ALA A 81 -18.94 -3.30 3.60
N LYS A 82 -19.59 -4.04 4.52
CA LYS A 82 -19.27 -4.01 5.96
C LYS A 82 -17.86 -4.52 6.25
N MET A 83 -17.47 -5.64 5.66
CA MET A 83 -16.11 -6.17 5.74
C MET A 83 -15.08 -5.18 5.19
N HIS A 84 -15.39 -4.55 4.06
CA HIS A 84 -14.52 -3.57 3.40
C HIS A 84 -14.32 -2.33 4.28
N LYS A 85 -15.37 -1.78 4.89
CA LYS A 85 -15.25 -0.66 5.83
C LYS A 85 -14.46 -1.05 7.06
N ALA A 86 -14.78 -2.18 7.67
CA ALA A 86 -14.11 -2.70 8.85
C ALA A 86 -12.60 -2.81 8.66
N ILE A 87 -12.16 -3.52 7.61
CA ILE A 87 -10.72 -3.68 7.33
C ILE A 87 -10.06 -2.38 6.91
N SER A 88 -10.80 -1.42 6.30
CA SER A 88 -10.24 -0.12 5.96
C SER A 88 -9.93 0.73 7.20
N ILE A 89 -10.81 0.74 8.19
CA ILE A 89 -10.57 1.44 9.46
C ILE A 89 -9.38 0.81 10.19
N ILE A 90 -9.30 -0.51 10.26
CA ILE A 90 -8.15 -1.23 10.84
C ILE A 90 -6.87 -0.87 10.08
N GLN A 91 -6.92 -0.84 8.74
CA GLN A 91 -5.77 -0.43 7.91
C GLN A 91 -5.27 0.96 8.31
N PHE A 92 -6.13 1.96 8.43
CA PHE A 92 -5.73 3.32 8.78
C PHE A 92 -5.07 3.37 10.16
N LYS A 93 -5.56 2.61 11.15
CA LYS A 93 -4.98 2.54 12.49
C LYS A 93 -3.60 1.85 12.50
N VAL A 94 -3.42 0.76 11.75
CA VAL A 94 -2.10 0.10 11.66
C VAL A 94 -1.09 0.91 10.87
N GLU A 95 -1.53 1.62 9.81
CA GLU A 95 -0.68 2.55 9.06
C GLU A 95 -0.21 3.71 9.95
N GLU A 96 -1.07 4.23 10.81
CA GLU A 96 -0.75 5.27 11.80
C GLU A 96 0.44 4.86 12.67
N ASN A 97 0.42 3.63 13.22
CA ASN A 97 1.50 3.09 14.03
C ASN A 97 2.82 2.98 13.24
N ILE A 98 2.77 2.54 12.00
CA ILE A 98 3.97 2.44 11.15
C ILE A 98 4.58 3.83 10.94
N ILE A 99 3.77 4.83 10.60
CA ILE A 99 4.23 6.19 10.36
C ILE A 99 4.84 6.79 11.63
N GLU A 100 4.21 6.59 12.77
CA GLU A 100 4.69 7.07 14.07
C GLU A 100 6.05 6.47 14.45
N GLN A 101 6.24 5.17 14.20
CA GLN A 101 7.49 4.47 14.46
C GLN A 101 8.58 4.78 13.45
N ASN A 102 8.21 5.29 12.27
CA ASN A 102 9.13 5.57 11.15
C ASN A 102 8.99 7.00 10.62
N PRO A 103 9.34 8.05 11.40
CA PRO A 103 9.21 9.44 10.97
C PRO A 103 9.96 9.75 9.66
N ALA A 104 11.06 9.03 9.38
CA ALA A 104 11.84 9.15 8.15
C ALA A 104 11.06 8.77 6.87
N TYR A 105 9.90 8.12 7.00
CA TYR A 105 9.04 7.83 5.85
C TYR A 105 8.33 9.07 5.31
N ASN A 106 8.24 10.16 6.09
CA ASN A 106 7.63 11.43 5.68
C ASN A 106 6.19 11.27 5.17
N MET A 107 5.36 10.50 5.89
CA MET A 107 3.99 10.15 5.49
C MET A 107 2.91 10.77 6.40
N GLU A 108 3.20 11.89 7.07
CA GLU A 108 2.27 12.57 7.98
C GLU A 108 0.92 12.91 7.32
N HIS A 109 0.92 13.19 6.02
CA HIS A 109 -0.29 13.46 5.24
C HIS A 109 -1.30 12.31 5.22
N ARG A 110 -0.92 11.09 5.63
CA ARG A 110 -1.82 9.92 5.72
C ARG A 110 -2.45 9.74 7.11
N ARG A 111 -2.02 10.50 8.11
CA ARG A 111 -2.45 10.38 9.51
C ARG A 111 -3.79 11.07 9.76
N LEU A 112 -4.79 10.84 8.89
CA LEU A 112 -6.05 11.58 8.88
C LEU A 112 -6.99 11.21 10.05
N LEU A 113 -6.81 10.08 10.69
CA LEU A 113 -7.58 9.73 11.88
C LEU A 113 -7.33 10.71 13.04
N ARG A 114 -6.17 11.34 13.12
CA ARG A 114 -5.84 12.32 14.16
C ARG A 114 -6.63 13.62 14.07
N THR A 115 -7.06 13.97 12.87
CA THR A 115 -7.82 15.20 12.60
C THR A 115 -9.29 14.93 12.36
N LEU A 116 -9.71 13.67 12.52
CA LEU A 116 -11.09 13.24 12.35
C LEU A 116 -11.94 13.76 13.51
N ASN A 117 -13.08 14.37 13.20
CA ASN A 117 -14.10 14.78 14.17
C ASN A 117 -15.44 14.15 13.78
N PRO A 118 -15.75 12.93 14.24
CA PRO A 118 -17.01 12.26 13.90
C PRO A 118 -18.25 13.02 14.38
N ALA A 119 -18.18 13.68 15.53
CA ALA A 119 -19.31 14.43 16.10
C ALA A 119 -19.65 15.67 15.26
N ALA A 120 -18.65 16.35 14.70
CA ALA A 120 -18.86 17.48 13.79
C ALA A 120 -19.04 17.02 12.32
N GLY A 121 -18.79 15.74 12.03
CA GLY A 121 -18.83 15.19 10.67
C GLY A 121 -17.74 15.78 9.77
N THR A 122 -16.52 16.00 10.29
CA THR A 122 -15.45 16.67 9.56
C THR A 122 -14.09 16.00 9.75
N VAL A 123 -13.18 16.29 8.84
CA VAL A 123 -11.74 15.95 8.92
C VAL A 123 -10.92 17.14 8.42
N GLU A 124 -9.74 17.36 8.99
CA GLU A 124 -8.81 18.37 8.50
C GLU A 124 -7.72 17.71 7.63
N ILE A 125 -7.49 18.26 6.45
CA ILE A 125 -6.44 17.83 5.51
C ILE A 125 -5.67 19.07 5.07
N GLU A 126 -4.36 19.09 5.34
CA GLU A 126 -3.46 20.17 4.94
C GLU A 126 -3.98 21.56 5.39
N GLY A 127 -4.52 21.64 6.62
CA GLY A 127 -5.02 22.87 7.23
C GLY A 127 -6.43 23.31 6.74
N LYS A 128 -7.10 22.52 5.91
CA LYS A 128 -8.46 22.79 5.44
C LYS A 128 -9.43 21.74 5.96
N THR A 129 -10.56 22.18 6.48
CA THR A 129 -11.63 21.30 6.98
C THR A 129 -12.54 20.84 5.84
N TYR A 130 -12.81 19.54 5.78
CA TYR A 130 -13.71 18.91 4.81
C TYR A 130 -14.86 18.18 5.51
N PRO A 131 -16.08 18.24 4.97
CA PRO A 131 -17.18 17.45 5.48
C PRO A 131 -16.98 15.97 5.12
N LEU A 132 -17.36 15.10 6.05
CA LEU A 132 -17.43 13.66 5.83
C LEU A 132 -18.75 13.28 5.20
N ASN A 133 -18.72 12.39 4.23
CA ASN A 133 -19.92 11.80 3.63
C ASN A 133 -20.42 10.53 4.35
N ASP A 134 -19.64 10.05 5.31
CA ASP A 134 -19.95 8.93 6.22
C ASP A 134 -19.33 9.25 7.58
N THR A 135 -20.16 9.32 8.61
CA THR A 135 -19.77 9.69 9.98
C THR A 135 -19.87 8.53 10.96
N SER A 136 -20.15 7.32 10.48
CA SER A 136 -20.25 6.13 11.31
C SER A 136 -18.86 5.51 11.52
N PHE A 137 -18.34 5.64 12.73
CA PHE A 137 -17.03 5.12 13.14
C PHE A 137 -17.15 4.36 14.47
N PRO A 138 -17.79 3.16 14.45
CA PRO A 138 -18.15 2.46 15.70
C PRO A 138 -16.94 2.04 16.55
N THR A 139 -15.75 1.94 15.96
CA THR A 139 -14.54 1.51 16.67
C THR A 139 -13.54 2.65 16.91
N ILE A 140 -13.90 3.91 16.59
CA ILE A 140 -13.03 5.06 16.86
C ILE A 140 -13.44 5.71 18.18
N ASP A 141 -12.58 5.58 19.19
CA ASP A 141 -12.69 6.32 20.44
C ASP A 141 -12.21 7.76 20.20
N PRO A 142 -13.02 8.79 20.47
CA PRO A 142 -12.62 10.18 20.33
C PRO A 142 -11.38 10.58 21.15
N ALA A 143 -11.10 9.90 22.26
CA ALA A 143 -9.91 10.15 23.09
C ALA A 143 -8.66 9.44 22.55
N HIS A 144 -8.82 8.37 21.78
CA HIS A 144 -7.74 7.51 21.26
C HIS A 144 -8.02 7.07 19.82
N GLN A 145 -8.21 8.03 18.93
CA GLN A 145 -8.73 7.82 17.55
C GLN A 145 -7.91 6.82 16.71
N THR A 146 -6.62 6.68 17.01
CA THR A 146 -5.68 5.85 16.25
C THR A 146 -5.45 4.49 16.88
N ALA A 147 -5.97 4.25 18.09
CA ALA A 147 -5.80 2.99 18.79
C ALA A 147 -6.71 1.91 18.21
N LEU A 148 -6.17 0.71 18.05
CA LEU A 148 -7.00 -0.47 17.78
C LEU A 148 -7.80 -0.82 19.05
N THR A 149 -9.05 -1.25 18.88
CA THR A 149 -9.78 -1.93 19.96
C THR A 149 -9.19 -3.34 20.16
N ASP A 150 -9.47 -3.96 21.30
CA ASP A 150 -9.00 -5.34 21.57
C ASP A 150 -9.51 -6.33 20.51
N GLU A 151 -10.75 -6.15 20.05
CA GLU A 151 -11.32 -6.98 18.96
C GLU A 151 -10.63 -6.74 17.62
N GLU A 152 -10.34 -5.50 17.26
CA GLU A 152 -9.59 -5.15 16.04
C GLU A 152 -8.15 -5.68 16.09
N GLN A 153 -7.50 -5.58 17.27
CA GLN A 153 -6.16 -6.10 17.48
C GLN A 153 -6.14 -7.63 17.28
N HIS A 154 -7.07 -8.33 17.93
CA HIS A 154 -7.19 -9.78 17.79
C HIS A 154 -7.49 -10.20 16.35
N LEU A 155 -8.37 -9.49 15.67
CA LEU A 155 -8.73 -9.75 14.28
C LEU A 155 -7.52 -9.59 13.35
N ILE A 156 -6.83 -8.43 13.41
CA ILE A 156 -5.71 -8.20 12.50
C ILE A 156 -4.55 -9.15 12.78
N ASP A 157 -4.31 -9.53 14.03
CA ASP A 157 -3.30 -10.52 14.40
C ASP A 157 -3.65 -11.91 13.86
N THR A 158 -4.90 -12.32 13.97
CA THR A 158 -5.40 -13.60 13.44
C THR A 158 -5.23 -13.63 11.91
N LEU A 159 -5.68 -12.59 11.20
CA LEU A 159 -5.54 -12.51 9.75
C LEU A 159 -4.06 -12.50 9.34
N THR A 160 -3.23 -11.71 10.01
CA THR A 160 -1.79 -11.61 9.72
C THR A 160 -1.11 -12.97 9.89
N ASN A 161 -1.41 -13.69 10.98
CA ASN A 161 -0.87 -15.03 11.19
C ASN A 161 -1.30 -16.00 10.10
N THR A 162 -2.57 -15.92 9.65
CA THR A 162 -3.08 -16.81 8.59
C THR A 162 -2.36 -16.55 7.25
N PHE A 163 -2.13 -15.27 6.89
CA PHE A 163 -1.34 -14.93 5.71
C PHE A 163 0.11 -15.43 5.83
N ALA A 164 0.76 -15.17 6.96
CA ALA A 164 2.15 -15.55 7.22
C ALA A 164 2.36 -17.07 7.29
N THR A 165 1.31 -17.86 7.55
CA THR A 165 1.40 -19.33 7.65
C THR A 165 0.88 -20.06 6.41
N SER A 166 0.25 -19.38 5.44
CA SER A 166 -0.21 -20.00 4.20
C SER A 166 0.96 -20.54 3.37
N GLU A 167 1.09 -21.85 3.28
CA GLU A 167 2.20 -22.50 2.56
C GLU A 167 2.19 -22.16 1.06
N LYS A 168 1.00 -22.08 0.44
CA LYS A 168 0.88 -21.72 -0.98
C LYS A 168 1.32 -20.29 -1.24
N LEU A 169 0.95 -19.33 -0.36
CA LEU A 169 1.43 -17.96 -0.45
C LEU A 169 2.95 -17.88 -0.28
N LYS A 170 3.50 -18.56 0.72
CA LYS A 170 4.96 -18.64 0.92
C LYS A 170 5.69 -19.19 -0.30
N GLN A 171 5.17 -20.23 -0.95
CA GLN A 171 5.77 -20.80 -2.16
C GLN A 171 5.82 -19.75 -3.28
N HIS A 172 4.72 -19.04 -3.52
CA HIS A 172 4.66 -17.98 -4.53
C HIS A 172 5.62 -16.82 -4.21
N VAL A 173 5.66 -16.38 -2.95
CA VAL A 173 6.55 -15.30 -2.52
C VAL A 173 8.03 -15.71 -2.61
N ARG A 174 8.39 -16.95 -2.23
CA ARG A 174 9.75 -17.47 -2.43
C ARG A 174 10.13 -17.51 -3.91
N PHE A 175 9.19 -17.84 -4.79
CA PHE A 175 9.43 -17.79 -6.23
C PHE A 175 9.70 -16.35 -6.70
N LEU A 176 8.88 -15.35 -6.23
CA LEU A 176 9.11 -13.95 -6.53
C LEU A 176 10.51 -13.49 -6.08
N TYR A 177 10.95 -13.87 -4.88
CA TYR A 177 12.31 -13.56 -4.41
C TYR A 177 13.41 -14.29 -5.20
N ALA A 178 13.17 -15.55 -5.58
CA ALA A 178 14.16 -16.33 -6.31
C ALA A 178 14.36 -15.85 -7.77
N LYS A 179 13.31 -15.36 -8.41
CA LYS A 179 13.29 -15.00 -9.84
C LYS A 179 13.18 -13.51 -10.12
N GLY A 180 12.70 -12.72 -9.16
CA GLY A 180 12.47 -11.29 -9.30
C GLY A 180 13.50 -10.44 -8.55
N SER A 181 13.42 -9.13 -8.80
CA SER A 181 14.23 -8.08 -8.20
C SER A 181 13.58 -6.71 -8.45
N MET A 182 14.10 -5.64 -7.84
CA MET A 182 13.63 -4.27 -8.07
C MET A 182 13.77 -3.85 -9.54
N TYR A 183 14.78 -4.32 -10.23
CA TYR A 183 15.01 -4.09 -11.67
C TYR A 183 15.69 -5.30 -12.32
N ARG A 184 15.69 -5.30 -13.65
CA ARG A 184 16.40 -6.32 -14.46
C ARG A 184 17.09 -5.68 -15.66
N ARG A 185 18.31 -6.13 -15.95
CA ARG A 185 18.99 -5.84 -17.23
C ARG A 185 18.93 -7.10 -18.07
N TYR A 186 18.35 -7.03 -19.26
CA TYR A 186 18.22 -8.19 -20.15
C TYR A 186 18.11 -7.76 -21.61
N ASN A 187 18.95 -8.31 -22.47
CA ASN A 187 18.98 -8.03 -23.93
C ASN A 187 18.95 -6.52 -24.24
N ASP A 188 19.91 -5.78 -23.66
CA ASP A 188 20.01 -4.32 -23.78
C ASP A 188 18.75 -3.56 -23.34
N ASN A 189 17.95 -4.15 -22.46
CA ASN A 189 16.82 -3.48 -21.82
C ASN A 189 17.09 -3.31 -20.33
N LEU A 190 16.72 -2.15 -19.82
CA LEU A 190 16.56 -1.88 -18.40
C LEU A 190 15.07 -1.97 -18.06
N LEU A 191 14.70 -2.95 -17.25
CA LEU A 191 13.32 -3.22 -16.87
C LEU A 191 13.12 -2.94 -15.38
N PHE A 192 12.20 -2.05 -15.04
CA PHE A 192 11.73 -1.78 -13.68
C PHE A 192 10.24 -1.43 -13.69
N HIS A 193 9.59 -1.39 -12.53
CA HIS A 193 8.12 -1.33 -12.48
C HIS A 193 7.59 0.09 -12.69
N ALA A 194 8.01 1.06 -11.85
CA ALA A 194 7.37 2.37 -11.84
C ALA A 194 8.33 3.51 -12.21
N CYS A 195 9.28 3.83 -11.36
CA CYS A 195 10.12 4.99 -11.56
C CYS A 195 11.51 4.84 -10.95
N LEU A 196 12.41 5.74 -11.32
CA LEU A 196 13.60 6.08 -10.56
C LEU A 196 13.32 7.34 -9.73
N LEU A 197 13.94 7.44 -8.57
CA LEU A 197 13.80 8.63 -7.76
C LEU A 197 14.67 9.75 -8.36
N LEU A 198 14.02 10.77 -8.91
CA LEU A 198 14.64 11.95 -9.49
C LEU A 198 14.17 13.20 -8.76
N ASN A 199 15.06 14.19 -8.69
CA ASN A 199 14.71 15.57 -8.34
C ASN A 199 14.07 16.27 -9.55
N GLU A 200 13.48 17.45 -9.34
CA GLU A 200 12.85 18.25 -10.40
C GLU A 200 13.84 18.69 -11.51
N ASP A 201 15.13 18.78 -11.19
CA ASP A 201 16.21 19.08 -12.14
C ASP A 201 16.69 17.86 -12.95
N GLY A 202 16.09 16.70 -12.70
CA GLY A 202 16.44 15.42 -13.30
C GLY A 202 17.65 14.72 -12.67
N GLY A 203 18.29 15.28 -11.63
CA GLY A 203 19.32 14.59 -10.85
C GLY A 203 18.75 13.40 -10.09
N PHE A 204 19.57 12.36 -9.85
CA PHE A 204 19.14 11.27 -8.99
C PHE A 204 18.94 11.76 -7.55
N LYS A 205 17.75 11.50 -7.00
CA LYS A 205 17.45 11.79 -5.60
C LYS A 205 18.27 10.88 -4.70
N GLN A 206 18.97 11.50 -3.75
CA GLN A 206 19.78 10.78 -2.77
C GLN A 206 18.95 10.39 -1.55
N LYS A 207 19.21 9.21 -1.00
CA LYS A 207 18.62 8.73 0.26
C LYS A 207 19.73 8.26 1.18
N GLU A 208 19.72 8.73 2.41
CA GLU A 208 20.60 8.23 3.47
C GLU A 208 19.91 7.04 4.15
N ILE A 209 20.61 5.91 4.22
CA ILE A 209 20.15 4.68 4.88
C ILE A 209 21.35 4.12 5.66
N ASP A 210 21.20 3.90 6.95
CA ASP A 210 22.24 3.36 7.83
C ASP A 210 23.59 4.13 7.74
N GLY A 211 23.51 5.47 7.59
CA GLY A 211 24.69 6.34 7.49
C GLY A 211 25.40 6.33 6.14
N ALA A 212 24.88 5.65 5.14
CA ALA A 212 25.37 5.66 3.77
C ALA A 212 24.36 6.28 2.80
N VAL A 213 24.88 6.94 1.76
CA VAL A 213 24.05 7.61 0.74
C VAL A 213 23.89 6.71 -0.47
N TYR A 214 22.63 6.51 -0.88
CA TYR A 214 22.25 5.69 -2.03
C TYR A 214 21.43 6.53 -3.03
N TYR A 215 21.59 6.23 -4.32
CA TYR A 215 20.82 6.84 -5.40
C TYR A 215 20.79 5.94 -6.65
N GLY A 216 19.92 6.18 -7.59
CA GLY A 216 19.85 5.46 -8.86
C GLY A 216 19.86 3.95 -8.66
N ARG A 217 20.84 3.27 -9.28
CA ARG A 217 21.01 1.83 -9.18
C ARG A 217 21.31 1.37 -7.76
N SER A 218 22.23 2.05 -7.07
CA SER A 218 22.63 1.64 -5.71
C SER A 218 21.45 1.68 -4.72
N LEU A 219 20.52 2.62 -4.91
CA LEU A 219 19.31 2.69 -4.10
C LEU A 219 18.37 1.51 -4.40
N MET A 220 18.19 1.13 -5.66
CA MET A 220 17.38 -0.04 -6.00
C MET A 220 18.00 -1.33 -5.48
N ASP A 221 19.34 -1.47 -5.55
CA ASP A 221 20.06 -2.62 -4.99
C ASP A 221 19.89 -2.68 -3.45
N LYS A 222 19.95 -1.53 -2.75
CA LYS A 222 19.71 -1.45 -1.30
C LYS A 222 18.27 -1.80 -0.94
N TYR A 223 17.30 -1.30 -1.68
CA TYR A 223 15.87 -1.62 -1.46
C TYR A 223 15.56 -3.10 -1.74
N ASP A 224 16.18 -3.70 -2.75
CA ASP A 224 16.08 -5.15 -3.01
C ASP A 224 16.63 -5.95 -1.81
N GLN A 225 17.81 -5.58 -1.31
CA GLN A 225 18.39 -6.18 -0.12
C GLN A 225 17.45 -6.06 1.09
N MET A 226 16.97 -4.86 1.40
CA MET A 226 16.10 -4.61 2.55
C MET A 226 14.77 -5.37 2.45
N ALA A 227 14.18 -5.47 1.24
CA ALA A 227 12.98 -6.26 1.01
C ALA A 227 13.19 -7.76 1.28
N ARG A 228 14.34 -8.30 0.89
CA ARG A 228 14.72 -9.68 1.20
C ARG A 228 14.93 -9.89 2.70
N GLU A 229 15.67 -9.00 3.33
CA GLU A 229 15.90 -9.04 4.78
C GLU A 229 14.58 -9.01 5.55
N ALA A 230 13.64 -8.11 5.18
CA ALA A 230 12.33 -8.02 5.80
C ALA A 230 11.54 -9.34 5.75
N TYR A 231 11.59 -10.06 4.64
CA TYR A 231 10.89 -11.33 4.51
C TYR A 231 11.63 -12.51 5.20
N PHE A 232 12.94 -12.65 4.97
CA PHE A 232 13.68 -13.84 5.41
C PHE A 232 14.11 -13.76 6.88
N SER A 233 14.31 -12.56 7.44
CA SER A 233 14.63 -12.40 8.86
C SER A 233 13.39 -12.19 9.73
N GLY A 234 12.25 -11.81 9.13
CA GLY A 234 11.05 -11.40 9.85
C GLY A 234 11.17 -10.05 10.57
N GLN A 235 12.24 -9.29 10.30
CA GLN A 235 12.46 -7.97 10.90
C GLN A 235 12.08 -6.87 9.92
N ASN A 236 11.48 -5.79 10.42
CA ASN A 236 11.14 -4.62 9.63
C ASN A 236 10.23 -4.91 8.42
N ALA A 237 9.23 -5.80 8.60
CA ALA A 237 8.25 -6.12 7.54
C ALA A 237 7.50 -4.89 7.01
N ASP A 238 7.41 -3.81 7.82
CA ASP A 238 6.78 -2.53 7.47
C ASP A 238 7.51 -1.79 6.34
N PHE A 239 8.77 -2.12 6.07
CA PHE A 239 9.48 -1.63 4.89
C PHE A 239 8.81 -2.10 3.58
N LEU A 240 8.17 -3.25 3.56
CA LEU A 240 7.41 -3.72 2.38
C LEU A 240 6.15 -2.87 2.15
N TRP A 241 5.52 -2.39 3.22
CA TRP A 241 4.44 -1.40 3.11
C TRP A 241 4.96 -0.03 2.63
N PHE A 242 6.14 0.42 3.11
CA PHE A 242 6.80 1.61 2.56
C PHE A 242 6.98 1.47 1.04
N LEU A 243 7.51 0.36 0.55
CA LEU A 243 7.70 0.12 -0.89
C LEU A 243 6.38 0.11 -1.67
N TRP A 244 5.26 -0.27 -1.05
CA TRP A 244 3.94 -0.24 -1.65
C TRP A 244 3.44 1.17 -1.96
N CYS A 245 3.60 2.13 -1.08
CA CYS A 245 2.85 3.39 -1.14
C CYS A 245 3.62 4.67 -0.82
N ASN A 246 4.93 4.60 -0.54
CA ASN A 246 5.71 5.79 -0.24
C ASN A 246 6.20 6.50 -1.50
N GLN A 247 6.22 7.84 -1.47
CA GLN A 247 6.74 8.67 -2.56
C GLN A 247 8.22 8.41 -2.90
N ASP A 248 8.99 7.92 -1.94
CA ASP A 248 10.40 7.56 -2.10
C ASP A 248 10.59 6.07 -2.43
N SER A 249 9.50 5.39 -2.84
CA SER A 249 9.56 4.04 -3.41
C SER A 249 9.69 4.08 -4.92
N THR A 250 10.62 3.31 -5.46
CA THR A 250 10.78 3.10 -6.90
C THR A 250 9.68 2.20 -7.50
N LEU A 251 8.82 1.62 -6.66
CA LEU A 251 7.70 0.77 -7.09
C LEU A 251 6.35 1.49 -7.12
N PHE A 252 6.25 2.67 -6.50
CA PHE A 252 4.96 3.37 -6.39
C PHE A 252 4.73 4.40 -7.52
N GLY A 253 5.73 5.21 -7.87
CA GLY A 253 5.70 6.14 -8.99
C GLY A 253 4.78 7.36 -8.82
N LYS A 254 4.32 7.65 -7.59
CA LYS A 254 3.49 8.82 -7.26
C LYS A 254 4.04 9.51 -6.03
N THR A 255 3.65 10.78 -5.83
CA THR A 255 4.07 11.56 -4.65
C THR A 255 3.13 11.41 -3.45
N LYS A 256 1.91 10.93 -3.68
CA LYS A 256 0.88 10.74 -2.65
C LYS A 256 -0.03 9.57 -3.02
N MET A 257 -0.43 8.77 -2.04
CA MET A 257 -1.50 7.78 -2.16
C MET A 257 -2.69 8.24 -1.32
N THR A 258 -3.85 8.36 -1.93
CA THR A 258 -5.10 8.73 -1.25
C THR A 258 -5.97 7.49 -1.07
N THR A 259 -6.37 7.22 0.16
CA THR A 259 -7.24 6.08 0.49
C THR A 259 -8.43 6.52 1.33
N PHE A 260 -8.18 7.14 2.49
CA PHE A 260 -9.23 7.68 3.36
C PHE A 260 -10.11 8.69 2.60
N GLU A 261 -9.48 9.60 1.89
CA GLU A 261 -10.15 10.68 1.14
C GLU A 261 -11.16 10.13 0.14
N ARG A 262 -10.80 9.02 -0.54
CA ARG A 262 -11.68 8.40 -1.56
C ARG A 262 -12.95 7.79 -0.99
N TYR A 263 -12.94 7.39 0.27
CA TYR A 263 -14.10 6.80 0.94
C TYR A 263 -14.95 7.85 1.65
N PHE A 264 -14.32 8.83 2.29
CA PHE A 264 -14.99 9.71 3.25
C PHE A 264 -15.18 11.14 2.78
N ILE A 265 -14.62 11.56 1.65
CA ILE A 265 -14.68 12.94 1.18
C ILE A 265 -15.17 12.98 -0.27
N ASP A 266 -16.08 13.90 -0.59
CA ASP A 266 -16.61 14.03 -1.95
C ASP A 266 -15.75 14.97 -2.83
N ASP A 267 -14.97 15.87 -2.23
CA ASP A 267 -14.09 16.77 -2.97
C ASP A 267 -12.98 16.00 -3.70
N LYS A 268 -13.07 15.97 -5.03
CA LYS A 268 -12.13 15.23 -5.89
C LYS A 268 -10.72 15.78 -5.88
N GLU A 269 -10.52 17.03 -5.46
CA GLU A 269 -9.18 17.59 -5.31
C GLU A 269 -8.37 16.82 -4.26
N THR A 270 -9.02 16.36 -3.19
CA THR A 270 -8.37 15.54 -2.14
C THR A 270 -7.98 14.15 -2.64
N HIS A 271 -8.55 13.68 -3.75
CA HIS A 271 -8.27 12.36 -4.34
C HIS A 271 -7.08 12.35 -5.29
N LYS A 272 -6.47 13.50 -5.57
CA LYS A 272 -5.36 13.60 -6.51
C LYS A 272 -4.13 12.86 -6.00
N GLU A 273 -3.54 12.10 -6.88
CA GLU A 273 -2.29 11.36 -6.66
C GLU A 273 -1.29 11.75 -7.75
N PRO A 274 -0.54 12.85 -7.57
CA PRO A 274 0.38 13.33 -8.59
C PRO A 274 1.47 12.28 -8.89
N SER A 275 1.85 12.19 -10.16
CA SER A 275 2.97 11.33 -10.59
C SER A 275 4.31 11.84 -10.05
N SER A 276 5.26 10.93 -9.88
CA SER A 276 6.62 11.31 -9.52
C SER A 276 7.28 12.17 -10.62
N PRO A 277 8.27 13.02 -10.30
CA PRO A 277 8.99 13.83 -11.27
C PRO A 277 9.53 13.03 -12.46
N TYR A 278 9.87 11.76 -12.26
CA TYR A 278 10.37 10.86 -13.28
C TYR A 278 9.51 10.86 -14.55
N TYR A 279 8.19 10.75 -14.43
CA TYR A 279 7.30 10.64 -15.61
C TYR A 279 7.30 11.90 -16.45
N LYS A 280 7.19 13.07 -15.83
CA LYS A 280 7.23 14.36 -16.51
C LYS A 280 8.58 14.59 -17.20
N LEU A 281 9.67 14.24 -16.51
CA LEU A 281 11.02 14.40 -17.05
C LEU A 281 11.27 13.47 -18.24
N MET A 282 10.80 12.21 -18.17
CA MET A 282 10.93 11.26 -19.27
C MET A 282 10.04 11.60 -20.47
N GLU A 283 8.85 12.17 -20.25
CA GLU A 283 7.97 12.65 -21.32
C GLU A 283 8.58 13.80 -22.11
N GLN A 284 9.40 14.63 -21.46
CA GLN A 284 10.06 15.81 -22.05
C GLN A 284 11.51 15.54 -22.46
N ASP A 285 12.01 14.30 -22.27
CA ASP A 285 13.41 13.96 -22.49
C ASP A 285 13.75 13.92 -24.00
N ASP A 286 14.87 14.51 -24.34
CA ASP A 286 15.49 14.45 -25.69
C ASP A 286 16.44 13.26 -25.88
N GLY A 287 16.45 12.31 -24.95
CA GLY A 287 17.34 11.17 -24.85
C GLY A 287 18.52 11.34 -23.90
N THR A 288 18.74 12.54 -23.39
CA THR A 288 19.87 12.86 -22.47
C THR A 288 19.67 12.18 -21.10
N LEU A 289 18.47 12.29 -20.53
CA LEU A 289 18.13 11.66 -19.25
C LEU A 289 18.12 10.15 -19.39
N ALA A 290 17.50 9.62 -20.44
CA ALA A 290 17.47 8.18 -20.72
C ALA A 290 18.89 7.60 -20.83
N ALA A 291 19.79 8.26 -21.58
CA ALA A 291 21.19 7.83 -21.71
C ALA A 291 21.92 7.86 -20.36
N ARG A 292 21.67 8.88 -19.52
CA ARG A 292 22.24 8.97 -18.17
C ARG A 292 21.75 7.84 -17.26
N ILE A 293 20.46 7.53 -17.32
CA ILE A 293 19.87 6.41 -16.58
C ILE A 293 20.49 5.09 -17.03
N LEU A 294 20.56 4.84 -18.34
CA LEU A 294 21.16 3.61 -18.88
C LEU A 294 22.63 3.44 -18.43
N LYS A 295 23.40 4.55 -18.46
CA LYS A 295 24.78 4.57 -17.99
C LYS A 295 24.89 4.23 -16.49
N GLU A 296 24.01 4.78 -15.65
CA GLU A 296 23.94 4.47 -14.20
C GLU A 296 23.75 2.98 -13.96
N PHE A 297 22.99 2.30 -14.80
CA PHE A 297 22.79 0.86 -14.73
C PHE A 297 23.85 0.04 -15.51
N GLY A 298 24.89 0.69 -16.05
CA GLY A 298 25.97 0.03 -16.80
C GLY A 298 25.53 -0.53 -18.15
N LEU A 299 24.58 0.14 -18.80
CA LEU A 299 24.12 -0.15 -20.15
C LEU A 299 24.62 0.92 -21.14
N SER A 300 24.69 0.56 -22.43
CA SER A 300 25.04 1.50 -23.49
C SER A 300 23.90 2.50 -23.74
N GLY A 301 24.24 3.65 -24.34
CA GLY A 301 23.21 4.65 -24.75
C GLY A 301 22.26 4.17 -25.84
N ASN A 302 22.51 3.00 -26.44
CA ASN A 302 21.62 2.40 -27.44
C ASN A 302 20.66 1.34 -26.81
N ALA A 303 20.77 1.11 -25.52
CA ALA A 303 19.85 0.24 -24.78
C ALA A 303 18.47 0.93 -24.60
N HIS A 304 17.48 0.16 -24.16
CA HIS A 304 16.12 0.63 -23.92
C HIS A 304 15.74 0.63 -22.44
N ILE A 305 14.84 1.54 -22.09
CA ILE A 305 14.19 1.60 -20.76
C ILE A 305 12.74 1.16 -20.91
#